data_bab283dda4eab0541a021d47af964afe
#
_entry.id   bab283dda4eab0541a021d47af964afe
#
_cell.length_a   1.000
_cell.length_b   1.000
_cell.length_c   1.000
_cell.angle_alpha   90.00
_cell.angle_beta   90.00
_cell.angle_gamma   90.00
#
_symmetry.space_group_name_H-M   'P 1'
#
loop_
_entity.id
_entity.type
_entity.pdbx_description
1 polymer ?
#
loop_
_entity_poly.entity_id
_entity_poly.type
_entity_poly.pdbx_seq_one_letter_code
_entity_poly.pdbx_strand_id
1 'polypeptide(L)'
;EEPNIVTSGKSQRVIIDGHPFSIEIYRAETDQNWMLEVVDQDGTSHVWDDQFASDKEARNAAIQAIEEEGAVAFMRGDNVIRFWGR
;
A
#
# COMPACT_ATOMS: atom_id res chain seq x y z
N GLU A 1 -16.04 -2.41 21.76
CA GLU A 1 -14.80 -1.68 21.95
C GLU A 1 -13.86 -1.98 20.79
N GLU A 2 -13.32 -0.93 20.17
CA GLU A 2 -12.53 -1.11 18.98
C GLU A 2 -11.07 -1.39 19.33
N PRO A 3 -10.43 -2.31 18.60
CA PRO A 3 -9.02 -2.54 18.82
C PRO A 3 -8.18 -1.35 18.34
N ASN A 4 -7.02 -1.20 18.92
CA ASN A 4 -6.08 -0.18 18.51
C ASN A 4 -5.44 -0.56 17.18
N ILE A 5 -5.01 0.42 16.43
CA ILE A 5 -4.30 0.21 15.19
C ILE A 5 -2.80 0.20 15.47
N VAL A 6 -2.14 -0.82 14.94
CA VAL A 6 -0.68 -0.95 15.03
C VAL A 6 -0.10 -0.59 13.67
N THR A 7 0.76 0.42 13.65
CA THR A 7 1.43 0.83 12.42
C THR A 7 2.81 0.21 12.36
N SER A 8 3.11 -0.43 11.23
CA SER A 8 4.41 -1.07 11.06
C SER A 8 5.52 -0.03 10.97
N GLY A 9 6.68 -0.38 11.54
CA GLY A 9 7.88 0.42 11.36
C GLY A 9 8.40 0.41 9.93
N LYS A 10 7.83 -0.44 9.07
CA LYS A 10 8.19 -0.47 7.66
C LYS A 10 7.34 0.46 6.82
N SER A 11 6.38 1.15 7.42
CA SER A 11 5.65 2.23 6.77
C SER A 11 6.64 3.34 6.45
N GLN A 12 6.61 3.86 5.20
CA GLN A 12 7.63 4.82 4.81
C GLN A 12 7.20 5.58 3.57
N ARG A 13 7.89 6.69 3.34
CA ARG A 13 7.75 7.40 2.08
C ARG A 13 8.85 6.94 1.14
N VAL A 14 8.49 6.78 -0.12
CA VAL A 14 9.46 6.42 -1.16
C VAL A 14 9.25 7.35 -2.35
N ILE A 15 10.30 7.49 -3.16
CA ILE A 15 10.21 8.24 -4.41
C ILE A 15 10.53 7.29 -5.53
N ILE A 16 9.56 7.15 -6.44
CA ILE A 16 9.72 6.23 -7.58
C ILE A 16 9.44 7.05 -8.84
N ASP A 17 10.37 7.05 -9.78
CA ASP A 17 10.29 7.82 -11.02
C ASP A 17 10.05 9.31 -10.73
N GLY A 18 10.63 9.81 -9.63
CA GLY A 18 10.50 11.20 -9.24
C GLY A 18 9.20 11.55 -8.55
N HIS A 19 8.35 10.57 -8.27
CA HIS A 19 7.06 10.81 -7.63
C HIS A 19 7.05 10.24 -6.23
N PRO A 20 6.62 11.01 -5.22
CA PRO A 20 6.57 10.51 -3.85
C PRO A 20 5.31 9.68 -3.59
N PHE A 21 5.51 8.63 -2.81
CA PHE A 21 4.42 7.77 -2.35
C PHE A 21 4.59 7.51 -0.87
N SER A 22 3.49 7.48 -0.14
CA SER A 22 3.49 7.08 1.27
C SER A 22 2.96 5.66 1.36
N ILE A 23 3.81 4.75 1.82
CA ILE A 23 3.44 3.36 2.02
C ILE A 23 2.99 3.21 3.47
N GLU A 24 1.73 2.85 3.67
CA GLU A 24 1.15 2.71 4.99
C GLU A 24 0.83 1.24 5.22
N ILE A 25 1.42 0.67 6.25
CA ILE A 25 1.23 -0.74 6.58
C ILE A 25 0.75 -0.80 8.02
N TYR A 26 -0.43 -1.37 8.21
CA TYR A 26 -1.05 -1.35 9.53
C TYR A 26 -1.95 -2.57 9.73
N ARG A 27 -2.30 -2.82 10.97
CA ARG A 27 -3.23 -3.89 11.33
C ARG A 27 -3.93 -3.52 12.62
N ALA A 28 -5.05 -4.15 12.88
CA ALA A 28 -5.65 -4.08 14.21
C ALA A 28 -4.78 -4.91 15.16
N GLU A 29 -4.70 -4.50 16.41
CA GLU A 29 -3.85 -5.23 17.35
C GLU A 29 -4.31 -6.67 17.57
N THR A 30 -5.57 -6.95 17.25
CA THR A 30 -6.12 -8.30 17.36
C THR A 30 -5.93 -9.13 16.11
N ASP A 31 -5.45 -8.53 15.01
CA ASP A 31 -5.23 -9.23 13.76
C ASP A 31 -3.78 -9.61 13.61
N GLN A 32 -3.54 -10.72 12.91
CA GLN A 32 -2.18 -11.17 12.62
C GLN A 32 -1.68 -10.69 11.26
N ASN A 33 -2.59 -10.36 10.38
CA ASN A 33 -2.24 -9.98 9.02
C ASN A 33 -2.23 -8.47 8.86
N TRP A 34 -1.42 -8.01 7.92
CA TRP A 34 -1.19 -6.59 7.69
C TRP A 34 -1.99 -6.09 6.50
N MET A 35 -2.49 -4.88 6.61
CA MET A 35 -3.16 -4.18 5.52
C MET A 35 -2.18 -3.21 4.88
N LEU A 36 -2.37 -2.99 3.58
CA LEU A 36 -1.49 -2.13 2.81
C LEU A 36 -2.28 -1.05 2.12
N GLU A 37 -1.79 0.17 2.25
CA GLU A 37 -2.34 1.33 1.57
C GLU A 37 -1.18 2.17 1.07
N VAL A 38 -1.31 2.69 -0.15
CA VAL A 38 -0.32 3.63 -0.69
C VAL A 38 -1.05 4.92 -1.04
N VAL A 39 -0.52 6.04 -0.53
CA VAL A 39 -1.10 7.35 -0.83
C VAL A 39 -0.14 8.07 -1.76
N ASP A 40 -0.65 8.51 -2.90
CA ASP A 40 0.19 9.18 -3.89
C ASP A 40 0.28 10.70 -3.61
N GLN A 41 1.01 11.41 -4.47
CA GLN A 41 1.26 12.83 -4.23
C GLN A 41 -0.01 13.68 -4.35
N ASP A 42 -1.02 13.16 -4.99
CA ASP A 42 -2.31 13.85 -5.13
C ASP A 42 -3.25 13.56 -3.98
N GLY A 43 -2.81 12.73 -3.02
CA GLY A 43 -3.62 12.36 -1.88
C GLY A 43 -4.57 11.22 -2.14
N THR A 44 -4.44 10.56 -3.29
CA THR A 44 -5.29 9.42 -3.61
C THR A 44 -4.78 8.17 -2.92
N SER A 45 -5.68 7.46 -2.23
CA SER A 45 -5.34 6.21 -1.55
C SER A 45 -5.57 5.03 -2.48
N HIS A 46 -4.58 4.16 -2.50
CA HIS A 46 -4.65 2.90 -3.24
C HIS A 46 -4.57 1.78 -2.20
N VAL A 47 -5.66 1.06 -2.01
CA VAL A 47 -5.77 0.07 -0.94
C VAL A 47 -5.82 -1.32 -1.55
N TRP A 48 -5.01 -2.22 -1.00
CA TRP A 48 -5.03 -3.62 -1.42
C TRP A 48 -6.14 -4.37 -0.70
N ASP A 49 -6.87 -5.19 -1.43
CA ASP A 49 -7.88 -6.06 -0.84
C ASP A 49 -7.25 -7.18 -0.04
N ASP A 50 -6.09 -7.63 -0.48
CA ASP A 50 -5.41 -8.74 0.16
C ASP A 50 -4.69 -8.27 1.40
N GLN A 51 -4.63 -9.15 2.39
CA GLN A 51 -3.82 -8.93 3.57
C GLN A 51 -2.52 -9.71 3.44
N PHE A 52 -1.50 -9.25 4.17
CA PHE A 52 -0.18 -9.82 4.05
C PHE A 52 0.24 -10.45 5.37
N ALA A 53 0.92 -11.57 5.29
CA ALA A 53 1.37 -12.29 6.48
C ALA A 53 2.44 -11.53 7.24
N SER A 54 3.19 -10.68 6.56
CA SER A 54 4.22 -9.88 7.21
C SER A 54 4.23 -8.47 6.63
N ASP A 55 4.73 -7.53 7.41
CA ASP A 55 4.85 -6.15 6.94
C ASP A 55 5.88 -6.03 5.83
N LYS A 56 6.90 -6.88 5.85
CA LYS A 56 7.90 -6.89 4.79
C LYS A 56 7.28 -7.27 3.45
N GLU A 57 6.38 -8.27 3.47
CA GLU A 57 5.69 -8.67 2.25
C GLU A 57 4.80 -7.56 1.73
N ALA A 58 4.13 -6.85 2.64
CA ALA A 58 3.28 -5.73 2.24
C ALA A 58 4.11 -4.64 1.57
N ARG A 59 5.24 -4.29 2.18
CA ARG A 59 6.13 -3.27 1.63
C ARG A 59 6.64 -3.67 0.26
N ASN A 60 7.07 -4.91 0.11
CA ASN A 60 7.57 -5.37 -1.18
C ASN A 60 6.49 -5.36 -2.24
N ALA A 61 5.26 -5.73 -1.88
CA ALA A 61 4.15 -5.71 -2.83
C ALA A 61 3.85 -4.29 -3.30
N ALA A 62 3.92 -3.32 -2.40
CA ALA A 62 3.68 -1.92 -2.77
C ALA A 62 4.72 -1.43 -3.77
N ILE A 63 5.97 -1.64 -3.46
CA ILE A 63 7.06 -1.17 -4.33
C ILE A 63 7.00 -1.86 -5.68
N GLN A 64 6.77 -3.16 -5.67
CA GLN A 64 6.72 -3.94 -6.91
C GLN A 64 5.57 -3.46 -7.79
N ALA A 65 4.40 -3.20 -7.21
CA ALA A 65 3.25 -2.76 -8.00
C ALA A 65 3.52 -1.41 -8.65
N ILE A 66 4.11 -0.47 -7.90
CA ILE A 66 4.40 0.85 -8.45
C ILE A 66 5.43 0.75 -9.55
N GLU A 67 6.47 -0.07 -9.35
CA GLU A 67 7.53 -0.18 -10.34
C GLU A 67 7.08 -0.89 -11.60
N GLU A 68 6.25 -1.91 -11.46
CA GLU A 68 5.78 -2.66 -12.62
C GLU A 68 4.85 -1.84 -13.50
N GLU A 69 3.98 -1.04 -12.87
CA GLU A 69 3.04 -0.21 -13.63
C GLU A 69 3.68 1.10 -14.08
N GLY A 70 4.70 1.53 -13.39
CA GLY A 70 5.24 2.87 -13.54
C GLY A 70 4.46 3.84 -12.67
N ALA A 71 5.18 4.84 -12.12
CA ALA A 71 4.57 5.72 -11.12
C ALA A 71 3.35 6.46 -11.67
N VAL A 72 3.43 6.97 -12.90
CA VAL A 72 2.34 7.75 -13.46
C VAL A 72 1.10 6.89 -13.70
N ALA A 73 1.27 5.71 -14.26
CA ALA A 73 0.14 4.81 -14.50
C ALA A 73 -0.48 4.36 -13.19
N PHE A 74 0.36 4.10 -12.19
CA PHE A 74 -0.14 3.71 -10.88
C PHE A 74 -1.00 4.82 -10.28
N MET A 75 -0.52 6.08 -10.35
CA MET A 75 -1.25 7.21 -9.79
C MET A 75 -2.57 7.44 -10.49
N ARG A 76 -2.61 7.23 -11.81
CA ARG A 76 -3.85 7.40 -12.55
C ARG A 76 -4.86 6.30 -12.27
N GLY A 77 -4.41 5.24 -11.60
CA GLY A 77 -5.31 4.14 -11.29
C GLY A 77 -5.62 3.25 -12.47
N ASP A 78 -4.76 3.24 -13.47
CA ASP A 78 -5.00 2.42 -14.65
C ASP A 78 -5.11 0.95 -14.32
N ASN A 79 -4.46 0.52 -13.24
CA ASN A 79 -4.49 -0.88 -12.83
C ASN A 79 -5.46 -1.14 -11.68
N VAL A 80 -6.25 -0.14 -11.27
CA VAL A 80 -7.17 -0.30 -10.16
C VAL A 80 -8.19 -1.40 -10.44
N ILE A 81 -8.66 -1.45 -11.69
CA ILE A 81 -9.65 -2.45 -12.06
C ILE A 81 -9.10 -3.85 -11.86
N ARG A 82 -7.81 -4.05 -12.13
CA ARG A 82 -7.20 -5.37 -11.92
C ARG A 82 -7.10 -5.73 -10.46
N PHE A 83 -6.91 -4.74 -9.60
CA PHE A 83 -6.89 -4.99 -8.15
C PHE A 83 -8.27 -5.37 -7.64
N TRP A 84 -9.29 -4.77 -8.18
CA TRP A 84 -10.63 -4.90 -7.64
C TRP A 84 -11.36 -6.11 -8.18
N GLY A 85 -10.95 -6.60 -9.24
CA GLY A 85 -11.58 -7.52 -9.72
C GLY A 85 -11.63 -8.39 -10.56
N ARG A 86 -11.74 -8.30 -10.28
CA ARG A 86 -11.83 -8.86 -10.78
C ARG A 86 -12.54 -9.49 -10.64
#